data_88d3ee124f8fd6887d3f6ea595c13e68
#
_entry.id   88d3ee124f8fd6887d3f6ea595c13e68
#
_cell.length_a   1.000
_cell.length_b   1.000
_cell.length_c   1.000
_cell.angle_alpha   90.00
_cell.angle_beta   90.00
_cell.angle_gamma   90.00
#
_symmetry.space_group_name_H-M   'P 1'
#
loop_
_entity.id
_entity.type
_entity.pdbx_description
1 polymer ?
#
loop_
_entity_poly.entity_id
_entity_poly.type
_entity_poly.pdbx_seq_one_letter_code
_entity_poly.pdbx_strand_id
1 'polypeptide(L)'
;RAVVRECLGIELNTTQLPSAANAIVCNVETLARVAEAIEERKPCFSKNLTVIGKINGGNEPHVFMDVPVGTSVGEMIERAGGIDGVYGEIIMGGPFTGHATTEDAPITKTTGGIIVTIDFPDLHGASVGLLVCACGGSEERMRDICQKMNGVVKSVARCKQAIENKPGA
;
A
#
# COMPACT_ATOMS: atom_id res chain seq x y z
N ARG A 1 -9.34 -5.06 12.43
CA ARG A 1 -10.56 -5.81 12.78
C ARG A 1 -10.30 -7.31 12.79
N ALA A 2 -9.76 -7.89 11.71
CA ALA A 2 -9.44 -9.33 11.69
C ALA A 2 -8.55 -9.75 12.86
N VAL A 3 -7.47 -9.01 13.14
CA VAL A 3 -6.58 -9.28 14.28
C VAL A 3 -7.34 -9.25 15.62
N VAL A 4 -8.26 -8.27 15.82
CA VAL A 4 -9.07 -8.19 17.04
C VAL A 4 -9.97 -9.42 17.18
N ARG A 5 -10.60 -9.86 16.09
CA ARG A 5 -11.42 -11.06 16.09
C ARG A 5 -10.61 -12.32 16.42
N GLU A 6 -9.46 -12.50 15.77
CA GLU A 6 -8.62 -13.69 15.98
C GLU A 6 -8.00 -13.75 17.39
N CYS A 7 -7.60 -12.59 17.93
CA CYS A 7 -6.94 -12.54 19.24
C CYS A 7 -7.90 -12.46 20.43
N LEU A 8 -9.04 -11.77 20.27
CA LEU A 8 -9.97 -11.48 21.37
C LEU A 8 -11.35 -12.14 21.20
N GLY A 9 -11.63 -12.74 20.05
CA GLY A 9 -12.95 -13.31 19.74
C GLY A 9 -14.06 -12.25 19.56
N ILE A 10 -13.70 -10.97 19.44
CA ILE A 10 -14.66 -9.86 19.35
C ILE A 10 -14.82 -9.46 17.87
N GLU A 11 -16.04 -9.56 17.37
CA GLU A 11 -16.39 -9.07 16.03
C GLU A 11 -16.68 -7.57 16.06
N LEU A 12 -15.98 -6.83 15.23
CA LEU A 12 -16.18 -5.40 14.99
C LEU A 12 -16.86 -5.20 13.64
N ASN A 13 -17.91 -4.40 13.59
CA ASN A 13 -18.57 -4.03 12.35
C ASN A 13 -17.68 -3.11 11.49
N THR A 14 -18.12 -2.79 10.27
CA THR A 14 -17.32 -2.02 9.29
C THR A 14 -17.04 -0.56 9.68
N THR A 15 -17.79 -0.01 10.64
CA THR A 15 -17.63 1.37 11.12
C THR A 15 -16.86 1.47 12.44
N GLN A 16 -16.74 0.37 13.18
CA GLN A 16 -16.06 0.35 14.47
C GLN A 16 -14.53 0.28 14.31
N LEU A 17 -13.84 0.98 15.20
CA LEU A 17 -12.39 0.92 15.36
C LEU A 17 -12.02 -0.14 16.43
N PRO A 18 -10.77 -0.61 16.47
CA PRO A 18 -10.30 -1.53 17.53
C PRO A 18 -10.56 -1.04 18.95
N SER A 19 -10.59 0.28 19.17
CA SER A 19 -10.89 0.89 20.46
C SER A 19 -12.28 0.53 21.00
N ALA A 20 -13.25 0.18 20.13
CA ALA A 20 -14.56 -0.32 20.58
C ALA A 20 -14.49 -1.70 21.28
N ALA A 21 -13.39 -2.43 21.06
CA ALA A 21 -13.05 -3.66 21.78
C ALA A 21 -12.00 -3.44 22.89
N ASN A 22 -11.80 -2.20 23.33
CA ASN A 22 -10.72 -1.80 24.24
C ASN A 22 -9.33 -2.28 23.81
N ALA A 23 -9.08 -2.31 22.50
CA ALA A 23 -7.84 -2.79 21.91
C ALA A 23 -7.19 -1.72 21.04
N ILE A 24 -5.87 -1.77 20.98
CA ILE A 24 -5.04 -1.01 20.03
C ILE A 24 -4.29 -2.02 19.16
N VAL A 25 -4.35 -1.85 17.84
CA VAL A 25 -3.60 -2.67 16.89
C VAL A 25 -2.42 -1.84 16.38
N CYS A 26 -1.22 -2.27 16.71
CA CYS A 26 0.02 -1.63 16.30
C CYS A 26 0.83 -2.56 15.40
N ASN A 27 1.63 -1.99 14.51
CA ASN A 27 2.65 -2.72 13.78
C ASN A 27 3.75 -3.17 14.76
N VAL A 28 4.23 -4.41 14.61
CA VAL A 28 5.28 -5.00 15.47
C VAL A 28 6.55 -4.16 15.47
N GLU A 29 6.98 -3.68 14.30
CA GLU A 29 8.15 -2.81 14.19
C GLU A 29 7.96 -1.49 14.96
N THR A 30 6.75 -0.92 14.96
CA THR A 30 6.45 0.29 15.74
C THR A 30 6.70 0.04 17.22
N LEU A 31 6.27 -1.10 17.76
CA LEU A 31 6.49 -1.46 19.16
C LEU A 31 7.98 -1.68 19.45
N ALA A 32 8.71 -2.34 18.56
CA ALA A 32 10.16 -2.52 18.68
C ALA A 32 10.89 -1.18 18.71
N ARG A 33 10.56 -0.25 17.81
CA ARG A 33 11.17 1.09 17.78
C ARG A 33 10.80 1.94 19.00
N VAL A 34 9.61 1.74 19.57
CA VAL A 34 9.23 2.39 20.85
C VAL A 34 10.10 1.85 22.00
N ALA A 35 10.31 0.54 22.07
CA ALA A 35 11.19 -0.05 23.08
C ALA A 35 12.62 0.49 22.94
N GLU A 36 13.22 0.46 21.75
CA GLU A 36 14.54 1.05 21.48
C GLU A 36 14.62 2.53 21.90
N ALA A 37 13.57 3.32 21.63
CA ALA A 37 13.54 4.74 21.97
C ALA A 37 13.52 4.96 23.51
N ILE A 38 12.81 4.10 24.24
CA ILE A 38 12.69 4.21 25.71
C ILE A 38 13.95 3.67 26.41
N GLU A 39 14.40 2.49 26.03
CA GLU A 39 15.46 1.75 26.72
C GLU A 39 16.86 2.23 26.30
N GLU A 40 17.04 2.47 24.98
CA GLU A 40 18.33 2.81 24.39
C GLU A 40 18.45 4.30 24.01
N ARG A 41 17.35 5.07 24.12
CA ARG A 41 17.26 6.46 23.63
C ARG A 41 17.62 6.59 22.14
N LYS A 42 17.38 5.54 21.39
CA LYS A 42 17.68 5.47 19.95
C LYS A 42 16.54 6.06 19.13
N PRO A 43 16.77 7.11 18.34
CA PRO A 43 15.73 7.66 17.47
C PRO A 43 15.43 6.73 16.30
N CYS A 44 14.20 6.75 15.80
CA CYS A 44 13.81 6.00 14.60
C CYS A 44 14.31 6.72 13.35
N PHE A 45 15.45 6.30 12.82
CA PHE A 45 16.06 6.80 11.59
C PHE A 45 16.22 5.73 10.51
N SER A 46 15.81 4.51 10.79
CA SER A 46 15.82 3.40 9.83
C SER A 46 14.52 2.62 9.85
N LYS A 47 14.28 1.86 8.78
CA LYS A 47 13.10 1.01 8.58
C LYS A 47 13.48 -0.37 8.09
N ASN A 48 12.69 -1.36 8.50
CA ASN A 48 12.71 -2.66 7.86
C ASN A 48 11.64 -2.67 6.78
N LEU A 49 12.00 -3.11 5.56
CA LEU A 49 11.07 -3.14 4.45
C LEU A 49 11.30 -4.35 3.56
N THR A 50 10.29 -4.68 2.79
CA THR A 50 10.31 -5.76 1.81
C THR A 50 10.11 -5.19 0.41
N VAL A 51 10.96 -5.59 -0.53
CA VAL A 51 10.78 -5.33 -1.97
C VAL A 51 10.29 -6.61 -2.62
N ILE A 52 9.23 -6.53 -3.41
CA ILE A 52 8.62 -7.69 -4.06
C ILE A 52 8.00 -7.29 -5.41
N GLY A 53 7.73 -8.27 -6.23
CA GLY A 53 7.04 -8.12 -7.49
C GLY A 53 7.96 -8.38 -8.67
N LYS A 54 7.89 -7.55 -9.69
CA LYS A 54 8.64 -7.72 -10.94
C LYS A 54 10.10 -7.30 -10.80
N ILE A 55 10.84 -8.10 -10.03
CA ILE A 55 12.26 -7.91 -9.71
C ILE A 55 13.07 -9.05 -10.33
N ASN A 56 14.26 -8.75 -10.83
CA ASN A 56 15.18 -9.78 -11.33
C ASN A 56 15.52 -10.79 -10.22
N GLY A 57 15.54 -12.06 -10.59
CA GLY A 57 15.81 -13.16 -9.65
C GLY A 57 14.58 -13.91 -9.15
N GLY A 58 13.37 -13.49 -9.55
CA GLY A 58 12.13 -14.22 -9.28
C GLY A 58 11.18 -13.50 -8.33
N ASN A 59 10.12 -14.21 -7.92
CA ASN A 59 9.03 -13.64 -7.10
C ASN A 59 9.29 -13.72 -5.59
N GLU A 60 10.48 -14.09 -5.16
CA GLU A 60 10.80 -14.17 -3.74
C GLU A 60 10.91 -12.77 -3.13
N PRO A 61 10.41 -12.58 -1.89
CA PRO A 61 10.50 -11.30 -1.22
C PRO A 61 11.93 -10.98 -0.81
N HIS A 62 12.44 -9.81 -1.19
CA HIS A 62 13.72 -9.28 -0.76
C HIS A 62 13.54 -8.46 0.52
N VAL A 63 14.00 -8.97 1.65
CA VAL A 63 13.88 -8.31 2.96
C VAL A 63 15.13 -7.52 3.28
N PHE A 64 14.94 -6.25 3.59
CA PHE A 64 16.01 -5.34 3.99
C PHE A 64 15.79 -4.84 5.42
N MET A 65 16.83 -4.96 6.24
CA MET A 65 16.81 -4.51 7.62
C MET A 65 17.55 -3.17 7.75
N ASP A 66 17.07 -2.33 8.66
CA ASP A 66 17.72 -1.07 9.04
C ASP A 66 18.06 -0.13 7.86
N VAL A 67 17.17 -0.06 6.88
CA VAL A 67 17.31 0.86 5.75
C VAL A 67 17.15 2.30 6.25
N PRO A 68 18.11 3.20 5.99
CA PRO A 68 17.99 4.59 6.42
C PRO A 68 16.77 5.28 5.81
N VAL A 69 16.04 6.03 6.62
CA VAL A 69 14.97 6.91 6.13
C VAL A 69 15.58 7.96 5.21
N GLY A 70 14.97 8.16 4.04
CA GLY A 70 15.50 9.02 2.98
C GLY A 70 16.21 8.28 1.84
N THR A 71 16.53 6.99 1.99
CA THR A 71 16.98 6.14 0.87
C THR A 71 15.91 6.16 -0.23
N SER A 72 16.29 6.26 -1.50
CA SER A 72 15.32 6.28 -2.59
C SER A 72 14.70 4.90 -2.85
N VAL A 73 13.48 4.90 -3.36
CA VAL A 73 12.77 3.68 -3.78
C VAL A 73 13.58 2.95 -4.87
N GLY A 74 14.13 3.69 -5.84
CA GLY A 74 14.95 3.14 -6.91
C GLY A 74 16.20 2.43 -6.38
N GLU A 75 16.90 3.02 -5.40
CA GLU A 75 18.05 2.36 -4.77
C GLU A 75 17.66 1.02 -4.12
N MET A 76 16.50 0.95 -3.49
CA MET A 76 16.03 -0.29 -2.89
C MET A 76 15.66 -1.34 -3.94
N ILE A 77 15.08 -0.94 -5.05
CA ILE A 77 14.78 -1.80 -6.19
C ILE A 77 16.09 -2.33 -6.80
N GLU A 78 17.08 -1.48 -7.01
CA GLU A 78 18.39 -1.90 -7.51
C GLU A 78 19.09 -2.90 -6.58
N ARG A 79 19.06 -2.66 -5.28
CA ARG A 79 19.59 -3.59 -4.27
C ARG A 79 18.85 -4.94 -4.25
N ALA A 80 17.59 -4.97 -4.65
CA ALA A 80 16.80 -6.19 -4.79
C ALA A 80 17.11 -6.96 -6.10
N GLY A 81 17.89 -6.38 -7.02
CA GLY A 81 18.24 -6.99 -8.30
C GLY A 81 17.79 -6.21 -9.53
N GLY A 82 17.14 -5.07 -9.33
CA GLY A 82 16.58 -4.25 -10.41
C GLY A 82 15.25 -4.78 -10.96
N ILE A 83 14.59 -3.99 -11.79
CA ILE A 83 13.30 -4.33 -12.38
C ILE A 83 13.47 -5.35 -13.52
N ASP A 84 12.62 -6.37 -13.55
CA ASP A 84 12.56 -7.38 -14.62
C ASP A 84 11.66 -6.90 -15.77
N GLY A 85 12.23 -6.20 -16.75
CA GLY A 85 11.55 -5.77 -17.98
C GLY A 85 10.49 -4.69 -17.76
N VAL A 86 9.34 -4.80 -18.46
CA VAL A 86 8.26 -3.81 -18.38
C VAL A 86 7.42 -4.04 -17.13
N TYR A 87 7.09 -2.96 -16.43
CA TYR A 87 6.26 -2.98 -15.23
C TYR A 87 5.11 -1.97 -15.33
N GLY A 88 4.08 -2.15 -14.52
CA GLY A 88 2.94 -1.24 -14.48
C GLY A 88 3.22 -0.01 -13.62
N GLU A 89 3.46 -0.22 -12.34
CA GLU A 89 3.68 0.84 -11.35
C GLU A 89 4.56 0.36 -10.20
N ILE A 90 5.14 1.32 -9.50
CA ILE A 90 5.79 1.10 -8.21
C ILE A 90 4.82 1.55 -7.13
N ILE A 91 4.55 0.68 -6.16
CA ILE A 91 3.69 0.94 -5.02
C ILE A 91 4.54 1.01 -3.75
N MET A 92 4.47 2.11 -3.03
CA MET A 92 5.08 2.25 -1.72
C MET A 92 4.05 1.92 -0.63
N GLY A 93 4.33 0.90 0.17
CA GLY A 93 3.44 0.36 1.19
C GLY A 93 2.97 -1.07 0.89
N GLY A 94 1.94 -1.50 1.59
CA GLY A 94 1.33 -2.83 1.39
C GLY A 94 0.33 -2.85 0.22
N PRO A 95 -0.11 -4.04 -0.22
CA PRO A 95 -0.99 -4.20 -1.38
C PRO A 95 -2.37 -3.54 -1.22
N PHE A 96 -2.83 -3.32 0.03
CA PHE A 96 -4.14 -2.73 0.31
C PHE A 96 -4.12 -1.27 0.72
N THR A 97 -2.98 -0.77 1.19
CA THR A 97 -2.86 0.58 1.77
C THR A 97 -1.74 1.40 1.14
N GLY A 98 -0.97 0.79 0.24
CA GLY A 98 0.09 1.45 -0.49
C GLY A 98 -0.45 2.44 -1.53
N HIS A 99 0.41 3.28 -2.00
CA HIS A 99 0.13 4.28 -3.05
C HIS A 99 1.20 4.24 -4.12
N ALA A 100 0.80 4.61 -5.34
CA ALA A 100 1.75 4.71 -6.45
C ALA A 100 2.82 5.75 -6.14
N THR A 101 4.05 5.45 -6.50
CA THR A 101 5.22 6.29 -6.25
C THR A 101 6.18 6.25 -7.42
N THR A 102 7.26 7.02 -7.33
CA THR A 102 8.37 7.05 -8.30
C THR A 102 9.65 6.51 -7.67
N GLU A 103 10.63 6.21 -8.50
CA GLU A 103 11.96 5.73 -8.04
C GLU A 103 12.69 6.76 -7.18
N ASP A 104 12.49 8.05 -7.43
CA ASP A 104 13.11 9.14 -6.66
C ASP A 104 12.48 9.36 -5.28
N ALA A 105 11.31 8.77 -5.02
CA ALA A 105 10.63 8.96 -3.75
C ALA A 105 11.44 8.38 -2.59
N PRO A 106 11.52 9.09 -1.45
CA PRO A 106 12.29 8.62 -0.30
C PRO A 106 11.51 7.60 0.53
N ILE A 107 12.21 6.62 1.09
CA ILE A 107 11.70 5.77 2.16
C ILE A 107 11.39 6.63 3.38
N THR A 108 10.21 6.46 3.93
CA THR A 108 9.74 7.18 5.11
C THR A 108 9.61 6.25 6.31
N LYS A 109 9.35 6.81 7.49
CA LYS A 109 9.11 6.03 8.72
C LYS A 109 7.87 5.11 8.63
N THR A 110 6.99 5.36 7.67
CA THR A 110 5.77 4.56 7.44
C THR A 110 5.91 3.54 6.30
N THR A 111 7.02 3.55 5.56
CA THR A 111 7.26 2.64 4.45
C THR A 111 7.61 1.25 4.96
N GLY A 112 6.71 0.29 4.78
CA GLY A 112 6.94 -1.12 5.16
C GLY A 112 7.23 -2.04 3.98
N GLY A 113 7.09 -1.55 2.74
CA GLY A 113 7.37 -2.33 1.54
C GLY A 113 7.35 -1.52 0.27
N ILE A 114 7.88 -2.12 -0.78
CA ILE A 114 7.86 -1.63 -2.15
C ILE A 114 7.39 -2.78 -3.03
N ILE A 115 6.40 -2.52 -3.88
CA ILE A 115 5.85 -3.52 -4.80
C ILE A 115 6.04 -2.98 -6.22
N VAL A 116 6.80 -3.70 -7.04
CA VAL A 116 6.86 -3.44 -8.48
C VAL A 116 5.80 -4.30 -9.14
N THR A 117 4.75 -3.67 -9.67
CA THR A 117 3.62 -4.41 -10.22
C THR A 117 3.94 -5.00 -11.60
N ILE A 118 3.18 -6.00 -12.01
CA ILE A 118 3.16 -6.45 -13.40
C ILE A 118 2.64 -5.32 -14.29
N ASP A 119 2.95 -5.38 -15.57
CA ASP A 119 2.41 -4.45 -16.55
C ASP A 119 0.88 -4.48 -16.58
N PHE A 120 0.27 -3.35 -16.93
CA PHE A 120 -1.17 -3.28 -17.08
C PHE A 120 -1.61 -4.07 -18.30
N PRO A 121 -2.67 -4.92 -18.19
CA PRO A 121 -3.22 -5.60 -19.35
C PRO A 121 -3.79 -4.58 -20.35
N ASP A 122 -3.55 -4.78 -21.64
CA ASP A 122 -4.13 -3.95 -22.69
C ASP A 122 -5.60 -4.32 -22.91
N LEU A 123 -6.48 -3.36 -22.76
CA LEU A 123 -7.92 -3.53 -23.01
C LEU A 123 -8.32 -3.28 -24.48
N HIS A 124 -7.34 -2.96 -25.36
CA HIS A 124 -7.56 -2.79 -26.79
C HIS A 124 -8.73 -1.83 -27.14
N GLY A 125 -8.87 -0.74 -26.40
CA GLY A 125 -9.95 0.22 -26.61
C GLY A 125 -11.32 -0.21 -26.08
N ALA A 126 -11.39 -1.27 -25.26
CA ALA A 126 -12.65 -1.75 -24.70
C ALA A 126 -13.33 -0.67 -23.84
N SER A 127 -14.67 -0.70 -23.89
CA SER A 127 -15.50 0.20 -23.07
C SER A 127 -15.54 -0.26 -21.61
N VAL A 128 -15.18 0.63 -20.70
CA VAL A 128 -15.07 0.35 -19.26
C VAL A 128 -16.09 1.20 -18.49
N GLY A 129 -16.81 0.57 -17.57
CA GLY A 129 -17.58 1.24 -16.51
C GLY A 129 -16.77 1.36 -15.24
N LEU A 130 -16.71 2.55 -14.65
CA LEU A 130 -16.04 2.76 -13.36
C LEU A 130 -17.06 2.74 -12.23
N LEU A 131 -16.78 1.96 -11.18
CA LEU A 131 -17.54 1.99 -9.93
C LEU A 131 -16.70 2.65 -8.84
N VAL A 132 -16.96 3.92 -8.59
CA VAL A 132 -16.23 4.71 -7.59
C VAL A 132 -16.77 4.44 -6.19
N CYS A 133 -15.87 4.11 -5.28
CA CYS A 133 -16.17 3.86 -3.87
C CYS A 133 -15.42 4.87 -2.99
N ALA A 134 -16.13 5.62 -2.14
CA ALA A 134 -15.52 6.54 -1.19
C ALA A 134 -14.67 5.85 -0.10
N CYS A 135 -14.72 4.51 -0.02
CA CYS A 135 -13.92 3.74 0.93
C CYS A 135 -12.49 3.43 0.47
N GLY A 136 -12.10 3.76 -0.75
CA GLY A 136 -10.72 3.49 -1.18
C GLY A 136 -10.34 3.86 -2.61
N GLY A 137 -11.29 4.10 -3.50
CA GLY A 137 -10.98 4.39 -4.90
C GLY A 137 -11.34 5.82 -5.30
N SER A 138 -10.38 6.63 -5.76
CA SER A 138 -10.68 7.91 -6.40
C SER A 138 -11.05 7.71 -7.87
N GLU A 139 -12.00 8.50 -8.36
CA GLU A 139 -12.38 8.48 -9.78
C GLU A 139 -11.19 8.82 -10.68
N GLU A 140 -10.40 9.81 -10.29
CA GLU A 140 -9.21 10.24 -11.01
C GLU A 140 -8.22 9.07 -11.20
N ARG A 141 -7.94 8.36 -10.11
CA ARG A 141 -7.04 7.21 -10.13
C ARG A 141 -7.56 6.07 -11.03
N MET A 142 -8.87 5.80 -10.98
CA MET A 142 -9.48 4.77 -11.83
C MET A 142 -9.43 5.16 -13.31
N ARG A 143 -9.59 6.44 -13.64
CA ARG A 143 -9.45 6.95 -15.02
C ARG A 143 -8.00 6.83 -15.50
N ASP A 144 -7.02 7.18 -14.68
CA ASP A 144 -5.60 7.03 -15.00
C ASP A 144 -5.25 5.56 -15.30
N ILE A 145 -5.67 4.63 -14.44
CA ILE A 145 -5.47 3.19 -14.66
C ILE A 145 -6.15 2.73 -15.97
N CYS A 146 -7.41 3.12 -16.20
CA CYS A 146 -8.12 2.76 -17.42
C CYS A 146 -7.39 3.27 -18.67
N GLN A 147 -6.84 4.47 -18.62
CA GLN A 147 -6.04 5.03 -19.71
C GLN A 147 -4.73 4.24 -19.94
N LYS A 148 -4.02 3.89 -18.86
CA LYS A 148 -2.81 3.05 -18.93
C LYS A 148 -3.09 1.66 -19.51
N MET A 149 -4.30 1.15 -19.28
CA MET A 149 -4.79 -0.11 -19.86
C MET A 149 -5.34 0.05 -21.27
N ASN A 150 -5.20 1.21 -21.92
CA ASN A 150 -5.78 1.48 -23.24
C ASN A 150 -7.29 1.21 -23.30
N GLY A 151 -8.02 1.54 -22.23
CA GLY A 151 -9.47 1.42 -22.12
C GLY A 151 -10.20 2.74 -22.33
N VAL A 152 -11.48 2.69 -22.67
CA VAL A 152 -12.33 3.88 -22.86
C VAL A 152 -13.42 3.92 -21.79
N VAL A 153 -13.37 4.94 -20.92
CA VAL A 153 -14.39 5.11 -19.87
C VAL A 153 -15.72 5.54 -20.51
N LYS A 154 -16.74 4.69 -20.44
CA LYS A 154 -18.10 4.96 -20.95
C LYS A 154 -19.07 5.42 -19.87
N SER A 155 -18.89 4.98 -18.63
CA SER A 155 -19.80 5.34 -17.54
C SER A 155 -19.05 5.38 -16.21
N VAL A 156 -19.56 6.18 -15.29
CA VAL A 156 -19.09 6.23 -13.90
C VAL A 156 -20.29 6.10 -12.99
N ALA A 157 -20.28 5.09 -12.14
CA ALA A 157 -21.27 4.89 -11.09
C ALA A 157 -20.64 5.11 -9.72
N ARG A 158 -21.43 5.57 -8.76
CA ARG A 158 -20.97 5.75 -7.36
C ARG A 158 -21.66 4.75 -6.45
N CYS A 159 -20.89 4.11 -5.60
CA CYS A 159 -21.42 3.16 -4.64
C CYS A 159 -22.31 3.87 -3.61
N LYS A 160 -23.57 3.43 -3.44
CA LYS A 160 -24.53 4.04 -2.50
C LYS A 160 -24.04 3.95 -1.05
N GLN A 161 -23.39 2.87 -0.64
CA GLN A 161 -22.85 2.72 0.72
C GLN A 161 -21.76 3.76 1.05
N ALA A 162 -21.05 4.25 0.05
CA ALA A 162 -20.06 5.30 0.23
C ALA A 162 -20.68 6.67 0.51
N ILE A 163 -21.92 6.90 0.07
CA ILE A 163 -22.67 8.14 0.28
C ILE A 163 -23.32 8.15 1.67
N GLU A 164 -23.83 7.02 2.12
CA GLU A 164 -24.59 6.90 3.38
C GLU A 164 -23.71 6.85 4.63
N ASN A 165 -22.45 6.45 4.51
CA ASN A 165 -21.56 6.19 5.66
C ASN A 165 -20.46 7.24 5.88
N LYS A 166 -20.42 8.33 5.13
CA LYS A 166 -19.53 9.47 5.38
C LYS A 166 -20.32 10.67 5.91
N PRO A 167 -20.18 11.04 7.20
CA PRO A 167 -20.69 12.30 7.69
C PRO A 167 -20.00 13.44 6.92
N GLY A 168 -20.76 14.21 6.13
CA GLY A 168 -20.28 15.38 5.43
C GLY A 168 -19.82 15.17 3.97
N ALA A 169 -20.23 14.10 3.30
CA ALA A 169 -20.07 13.92 1.85
C ALA A 169 -21.29 14.44 1.09
#